data_f1f1a62d03b18b19913367e69cab98b6
#
_entry.id   f1f1a62d03b18b19913367e69cab98b6
#
_cell.length_a   1.000
_cell.length_b   1.000
_cell.length_c   1.000
_cell.angle_alpha   90.00
_cell.angle_beta   90.00
_cell.angle_gamma   90.00
#
_symmetry.space_group_name_H-M   'P 1'
#
loop_
_entity.id
_entity.type
_entity.pdbx_description
1 polymer ?
#
loop_
_entity_poly.entity_id
_entity_poly.type
_entity_poly.pdbx_seq_one_letter_code
_entity_poly.pdbx_strand_id
1 'polypeptide(L)' 'MAVIRLPEIEEIFTVLDRLGISREAVVIPLTKRDPGSVAIRADEKVEIVAPESTTVAVWLPTLETQLRELLDRAAD' A
#
# COMPACT_ATOMS: atom_id res chain seq x y z
N MET A 1 -9.24 -8.54 15.68
CA MET A 1 -8.27 -8.53 14.58
C MET A 1 -8.92 -7.90 13.34
N ALA A 2 -8.34 -6.83 12.82
CA ALA A 2 -8.88 -6.15 11.66
C ALA A 2 -8.35 -6.77 10.37
N VAL A 3 -9.24 -7.03 9.43
CA VAL A 3 -8.91 -7.65 8.16
C VAL A 3 -9.28 -6.69 7.03
N ILE A 4 -8.40 -6.55 6.05
CA ILE A 4 -8.68 -5.74 4.89
C ILE A 4 -9.71 -6.45 4.00
N ARG A 5 -10.67 -5.69 3.46
CA ARG A 5 -11.74 -6.23 2.64
C ARG A 5 -11.51 -5.94 1.17
N LEU A 6 -12.18 -6.69 0.30
CA LEU A 6 -12.00 -6.55 -1.15
C LEU A 6 -12.20 -5.12 -1.66
N PRO A 7 -13.26 -4.38 -1.26
CA PRO A 7 -13.39 -2.99 -1.70
C PRO A 7 -12.22 -2.11 -1.30
N GLU A 8 -11.63 -2.36 -0.14
CA GLU A 8 -10.46 -1.62 0.34
C GLU A 8 -9.22 -1.93 -0.50
N ILE A 9 -9.06 -3.20 -0.88
CA ILE A 9 -7.96 -3.64 -1.76
C ILE A 9 -8.10 -2.96 -3.13
N GLU A 10 -9.32 -2.87 -3.65
CA GLU A 10 -9.57 -2.21 -4.94
C GLU A 10 -9.23 -0.73 -4.89
N GLU A 11 -9.48 -0.06 -3.76
CA GLU A 11 -9.09 1.33 -3.58
C GLU A 11 -7.57 1.50 -3.64
N ILE A 12 -6.84 0.58 -2.99
CA ILE A 12 -5.38 0.57 -3.04
C ILE A 12 -4.91 0.35 -4.48
N PHE A 13 -5.50 -0.60 -5.19
CA PHE A 13 -5.15 -0.87 -6.58
C PHE A 13 -5.38 0.34 -7.48
N THR A 14 -6.41 1.15 -7.21
CA THR A 14 -6.65 2.37 -7.96
C THR A 14 -5.47 3.34 -7.84
N VAL A 15 -4.91 3.47 -6.64
CA VAL A 15 -3.72 4.30 -6.40
C VAL A 15 -2.51 3.71 -7.13
N LEU A 16 -2.32 2.39 -7.06
CA LEU A 16 -1.22 1.73 -7.75
C LEU A 16 -1.29 1.94 -9.27
N ASP A 17 -2.48 1.79 -9.85
CA ASP A 17 -2.69 1.99 -11.28
C ASP A 17 -2.36 3.43 -11.68
N ARG A 18 -2.75 4.40 -10.85
CA ARG A 18 -2.46 5.82 -11.09
C ARG A 18 -0.97 6.11 -11.09
N LEU A 19 -0.22 5.41 -10.25
CA LEU A 19 1.24 5.57 -10.14
C LEU A 19 2.01 4.70 -11.12
N GLY A 20 1.32 3.85 -11.88
CA GLY A 20 1.96 2.95 -12.84
C GLY A 20 2.64 1.75 -12.20
N ILE A 21 2.20 1.36 -11.01
CA ILE A 21 2.77 0.22 -10.30
C ILE A 21 1.96 -1.04 -10.63
N SER A 22 2.65 -2.10 -11.07
CA SER A 22 2.01 -3.37 -11.36
C SER A 22 1.49 -4.03 -10.07
N ARG A 23 0.28 -4.55 -10.12
CA ARG A 23 -0.30 -5.27 -8.98
C ARG A 23 0.51 -6.51 -8.61
N GLU A 24 1.19 -7.12 -9.59
CA GLU A 24 2.03 -8.29 -9.37
C GLU A 24 3.28 -7.96 -8.57
N ALA A 25 3.69 -6.69 -8.56
CA ALA A 25 4.85 -6.23 -7.80
C ALA A 25 4.51 -5.84 -6.36
N VAL A 26 3.26 -6.05 -5.95
CA VAL A 26 2.77 -5.58 -4.65
C VAL A 26 2.19 -6.75 -3.85
N VAL A 27 2.47 -6.75 -2.54
CA VAL A 27 1.89 -7.69 -1.59
C VAL A 27 1.11 -6.90 -0.56
N ILE A 28 -0.16 -7.25 -0.36
CA ILE A 28 -1.02 -6.61 0.62
C ILE A 28 -1.45 -7.66 1.63
N PRO A 29 -0.83 -7.68 2.84
CA PRO A 29 -1.28 -8.59 3.89
C PRO A 29 -2.73 -8.34 4.24
N LEU A 30 -3.48 -9.41 4.50
CA LEU A 30 -4.90 -9.30 4.81
C LEU A 30 -5.16 -8.71 6.19
N THR A 31 -4.19 -8.77 7.08
CA THR A 31 -4.31 -8.23 8.44
C THR A 31 -3.85 -6.77 8.47
N LYS A 32 -4.71 -5.89 8.97
CA LYS A 32 -4.35 -4.48 9.15
C LYS A 32 -3.49 -4.30 10.39
N ARG A 33 -2.59 -3.32 10.36
CA ARG A 33 -1.73 -2.97 11.50
C ARG A 33 -1.49 -1.46 11.53
N ASP A 34 -1.59 -0.88 12.70
CA ASP A 34 -1.24 0.53 12.89
C ASP A 34 0.27 0.69 12.99
N PRO A 35 0.80 1.78 12.45
CA PRO A 35 0.10 2.89 11.78
C PRO A 35 -0.07 2.69 10.28
N GLY A 36 0.11 1.49 9.77
CA GLY A 36 0.20 1.22 8.36
C GLY A 36 1.61 1.53 7.84
N SER A 37 2.00 0.89 6.76
CA SER A 37 3.36 1.08 6.23
C SER A 37 3.48 0.64 4.78
N VAL A 38 4.54 1.12 4.15
CA VAL A 38 4.93 0.72 2.81
C VAL A 38 6.42 0.46 2.83
N ALA A 39 6.84 -0.71 2.35
CA ALA A 39 8.25 -1.10 2.36
C ALA A 39 8.59 -1.98 1.17
N ILE A 40 9.85 -1.99 0.76
CA ILE A 40 10.33 -2.92 -0.27
C ILE A 40 10.83 -4.18 0.45
N ARG A 41 10.31 -5.33 0.03
CA ARG A 41 10.69 -6.62 0.59
C ARG A 41 12.01 -7.12 -0.02
N ALA A 42 12.56 -8.17 0.59
CA ALA A 42 13.79 -8.79 0.09
C ALA A 42 13.63 -9.37 -1.32
N ASP A 43 12.40 -9.71 -1.72
CA ASP A 43 12.10 -10.22 -3.06
C ASP A 43 11.79 -9.09 -4.06
N GLU A 44 12.09 -7.86 -3.69
CA GLU A 44 11.87 -6.64 -4.50
C GLU A 44 10.41 -6.24 -4.67
N LYS A 45 9.49 -6.95 -4.03
CA LYS A 45 8.08 -6.58 -4.04
C LYS A 45 7.79 -5.51 -2.99
N VAL A 46 6.81 -4.68 -3.26
CA VAL A 46 6.35 -3.65 -2.33
C VAL A 46 5.30 -4.25 -1.41
N GLU A 47 5.52 -4.17 -0.11
CA GLU A 47 4.53 -4.61 0.88
C GLU A 47 3.77 -3.40 1.39
N ILE A 48 2.45 -3.45 1.29
CA ILE A 48 1.56 -2.38 1.75
C ILE A 48 0.72 -2.91 2.89
N VAL A 49 0.95 -2.39 4.09
CA VAL A 49 0.19 -2.77 5.29
C VAL A 49 -0.80 -1.66 5.60
N ALA A 50 -2.09 -1.97 5.54
CA ALA A 50 -3.15 -0.99 5.83
C ALA A 50 -3.25 -0.72 7.32
N PRO A 51 -3.55 0.52 7.73
CA PRO A 51 -3.72 0.86 9.14
C PRO A 51 -5.04 0.28 9.69
N GLU A 52 -5.04 -0.01 10.98
CA GLU A 52 -6.21 -0.55 11.67
C GLU A 52 -7.10 0.57 12.24
N SER A 53 -6.51 1.66 12.68
CA SER A 53 -7.22 2.73 13.39
C SER A 53 -7.96 3.71 12.49
N THR A 54 -7.81 3.61 11.18
CA THR A 54 -8.49 4.49 10.22
C THR A 54 -8.97 3.67 9.02
N THR A 55 -9.86 4.26 8.22
CA THR A 55 -10.31 3.58 7.01
C THR A 55 -9.24 3.68 5.92
N VAL A 56 -9.25 2.74 4.99
CA VAL A 56 -8.34 2.77 3.86
C VAL A 56 -8.58 4.03 3.03
N ALA A 57 -9.85 4.42 2.82
CA ALA A 57 -10.17 5.62 2.05
C ALA A 57 -9.51 6.89 2.63
N VAL A 58 -9.50 7.03 3.95
CA VAL A 58 -8.85 8.16 4.61
C VAL A 58 -7.33 8.08 4.49
N TRP A 59 -6.79 6.88 4.48
CA TRP A 59 -5.34 6.64 4.43
C TRP A 59 -4.77 6.76 3.01
N LEU A 60 -5.57 6.66 1.95
CA LEU A 60 -5.07 6.64 0.58
C LEU A 60 -4.12 7.80 0.22
N PRO A 61 -4.36 9.06 0.62
CA PRO A 61 -3.41 10.12 0.34
C PRO A 61 -2.04 9.89 0.98
N THR A 62 -2.02 9.35 2.19
CA THR A 62 -0.76 9.00 2.87
C THR A 62 -0.06 7.87 2.13
N LEU A 63 -0.80 6.85 1.71
CA LEU A 63 -0.27 5.74 0.93
C LEU A 63 0.38 6.25 -0.36
N GLU A 64 -0.31 7.11 -1.09
CA GLU A 64 0.22 7.66 -2.34
C GLU A 64 1.53 8.42 -2.11
N THR A 65 1.59 9.24 -1.07
CA THR A 65 2.80 9.98 -0.71
C THR A 65 3.95 9.04 -0.39
N GLN A 66 3.69 8.00 0.40
CA GLN A 66 4.71 7.02 0.78
C GLN A 66 5.23 6.24 -0.43
N LEU A 67 4.31 5.86 -1.32
CA LEU A 67 4.69 5.14 -2.55
C LEU A 67 5.56 6.02 -3.46
N ARG A 68 5.22 7.29 -3.61
CA ARG A 68 6.00 8.21 -4.43
C ARG A 68 7.40 8.39 -3.88
N GLU A 69 7.53 8.54 -2.57
CA GLU A 69 8.84 8.65 -1.93
C GLU A 69 9.67 7.38 -2.13
N LEU A 70 9.04 6.22 -2.04
CA LEU A 70 9.70 4.95 -2.22
C LEU A 70 10.20 4.79 -3.66
N LEU A 71 9.36 5.17 -4.63
CA LEU A 71 9.73 5.12 -6.05
C LEU A 71 10.88 6.08 -6.37
N ASP A 72 10.87 7.27 -5.78
CA ASP A 72 11.94 8.25 -5.96
C ASP A 72 13.28 7.70 -5.45
N ARG A 73 13.26 7.01 -4.32
CA ARG A 73 14.47 6.38 -3.78
C ARG A 73 14.95 5.23 -4.68
N ALA A 74 14.02 4.46 -5.22
CA ALA A 74 14.37 3.34 -6.09
C ALA A 74 14.90 3.78 -7.43
N ALA A 75 14.54 4.99 -7.88
CA ALA A 75 15.00 5.56 -9.15
C ALA A 75 16.43 6.07 -9.10
N ASP A 76 16.98 6.26 -7.91
CA ASP A 76 18.37 6.69 -7.74
C ASP A 76 19.36 5.49 -7.86
#